data_e7ee9403771ca6d40020039c18790431
#
_entry.id   e7ee9403771ca6d40020039c18790431
#
_cell.length_a   1.000
_cell.length_b   1.000
_cell.length_c   1.000
_cell.angle_alpha   90.00
_cell.angle_beta   90.00
_cell.angle_gamma   90.00
#
_symmetry.space_group_name_H-M   'P 1'
#
loop_
_entity.id
_entity.type
_entity.pdbx_description
1 polymer ?
#
loop_
_entity_poly.entity_id
_entity_poly.type
_entity_poly.pdbx_seq_one_letter_code
_entity_poly.pdbx_strand_id
1 'polypeptide(L)'
;MPVLYLIPNLLSADTFAEVLPPRVVEIMHGIRQFIVEDVRTARRFLSKSGHPGPINELLFYELNEHTPETEIPSLLPHLKTCDTGVISEAGVPGVADPGAAVVRLAHANGIKVAPLVGPSSILMALMASGLNGQSFAFNGYLPVKQNERMERIRALERRSPAERQTQIFIETPYRNMQLLDDILKCCRQETMLTIAADITGANEFIVTRSIKQWRNNLPALNKIPAVFLLQG
;
A
#
# COMPACT_ATOMS: atom_id res chain seq x y z
N MET A 1 -16.07 2.40 -24.74
CA MET A 1 -16.65 2.10 -23.41
C MET A 1 -15.69 2.67 -22.38
N PRO A 2 -16.18 3.34 -21.33
CA PRO A 2 -15.33 3.87 -20.27
C PRO A 2 -14.50 2.78 -19.58
N VAL A 3 -13.34 3.18 -19.07
CA VAL A 3 -12.39 2.32 -18.36
C VAL A 3 -12.12 2.89 -16.97
N LEU A 4 -12.10 2.01 -15.98
CA LEU A 4 -11.61 2.33 -14.64
C LEU A 4 -10.11 2.02 -14.56
N TYR A 5 -9.29 3.04 -14.51
CA TYR A 5 -7.83 2.91 -14.38
C TYR A 5 -7.40 2.92 -12.92
N LEU A 6 -6.66 1.91 -12.49
CA LEU A 6 -6.03 1.90 -11.18
C LEU A 6 -4.64 2.53 -11.32
N ILE A 7 -4.50 3.76 -10.87
CA ILE A 7 -3.30 4.59 -11.08
C ILE A 7 -2.43 4.51 -9.83
N PRO A 8 -1.21 3.94 -9.93
CA PRO A 8 -0.31 3.88 -8.80
C PRO A 8 0.19 5.27 -8.40
N ASN A 9 0.33 5.47 -7.09
CA ASN A 9 0.94 6.65 -6.51
C ASN A 9 2.37 6.35 -6.02
N LEU A 10 3.14 7.38 -5.71
CA LEU A 10 4.49 7.26 -5.17
C LEU A 10 4.45 6.65 -3.76
N LEU A 11 5.50 5.93 -3.37
CA LEU A 11 5.72 5.47 -2.00
C LEU A 11 6.49 6.51 -1.18
N SER A 12 7.40 7.25 -1.84
CA SER A 12 8.15 8.34 -1.26
C SER A 12 8.07 9.59 -2.12
N ALA A 13 8.24 10.76 -1.52
CA ALA A 13 8.17 12.03 -2.23
C ALA A 13 9.31 12.15 -3.26
N ASP A 14 9.02 12.88 -4.35
CA ASP A 14 9.98 13.33 -5.35
C ASP A 14 10.66 12.25 -6.23
N THR A 15 10.12 11.01 -6.25
CA THR A 15 10.64 9.90 -7.07
C THR A 15 9.83 9.65 -8.35
N PHE A 16 9.08 10.65 -8.84
CA PHE A 16 8.08 10.48 -9.92
C PHE A 16 8.66 9.86 -11.19
N ALA A 17 9.75 10.44 -11.72
CA ALA A 17 10.37 10.01 -12.96
C ALA A 17 11.09 8.65 -12.84
N GLU A 18 11.42 8.24 -11.63
CA GLU A 18 12.16 7.00 -11.35
C GLU A 18 11.24 5.78 -11.21
N VAL A 19 10.02 6.00 -10.71
CA VAL A 19 9.13 4.88 -10.32
C VAL A 19 7.89 4.71 -11.18
N LEU A 20 7.43 5.76 -11.90
CA LEU A 20 6.27 5.67 -12.76
C LEU A 20 6.67 5.63 -14.24
N PRO A 21 6.30 4.56 -14.99
CA PRO A 21 6.54 4.50 -16.42
C PRO A 21 5.89 5.67 -17.17
N PRO A 22 6.53 6.23 -18.22
CA PRO A 22 5.96 7.35 -19.01
C PRO A 22 4.55 7.08 -19.53
N ARG A 23 4.24 5.83 -19.90
CA ARG A 23 2.91 5.44 -20.36
C ARG A 23 1.83 5.58 -19.27
N VAL A 24 2.16 5.36 -18.01
CA VAL A 24 1.23 5.57 -16.88
C VAL A 24 0.90 7.04 -16.74
N VAL A 25 1.91 7.91 -16.84
CA VAL A 25 1.76 9.36 -16.78
C VAL A 25 0.91 9.86 -17.96
N GLU A 26 1.16 9.37 -19.17
CA GLU A 26 0.38 9.70 -20.37
C GLU A 26 -1.10 9.33 -20.21
N ILE A 27 -1.42 8.12 -19.73
CA ILE A 27 -2.79 7.69 -19.48
C ILE A 27 -3.45 8.60 -18.43
N MET A 28 -2.76 8.83 -17.31
CA MET A 28 -3.25 9.67 -16.22
C MET A 28 -3.55 11.10 -16.69
N HIS A 29 -2.73 11.67 -17.56
CA HIS A 29 -2.92 13.00 -18.12
C HIS A 29 -4.14 13.09 -19.07
N GLY A 30 -4.61 11.98 -19.61
CA GLY A 30 -5.83 11.90 -20.42
C GLY A 30 -7.13 11.86 -19.60
N ILE A 31 -7.05 11.58 -18.30
CA ILE A 31 -8.21 11.40 -17.43
C ILE A 31 -8.67 12.73 -16.83
N ARG A 32 -9.98 12.92 -16.72
CA ARG A 32 -10.60 14.15 -16.20
C ARG A 32 -11.35 13.97 -14.89
N GLN A 33 -11.60 12.73 -14.49
CA GLN A 33 -12.28 12.44 -13.23
C GLN A 33 -11.53 11.37 -12.43
N PHE A 34 -11.47 11.54 -11.12
CA PHE A 34 -10.69 10.71 -10.23
C PHE A 34 -11.48 10.35 -8.97
N ILE A 35 -11.36 9.11 -8.53
CA ILE A 35 -11.80 8.64 -7.22
C ILE A 35 -10.53 8.53 -6.36
N VAL A 36 -10.52 9.19 -5.21
CA VAL A 36 -9.32 9.42 -4.40
C VAL A 36 -9.64 9.30 -2.92
N GLU A 37 -8.65 8.94 -2.10
CA GLU A 37 -8.82 8.90 -0.65
C GLU A 37 -8.82 10.31 -0.03
N ASP A 38 -7.94 11.19 -0.52
CA ASP A 38 -7.86 12.60 -0.12
C ASP A 38 -7.66 13.49 -1.35
N VAL A 39 -8.56 14.43 -1.56
CA VAL A 39 -8.56 15.32 -2.74
C VAL A 39 -7.32 16.22 -2.77
N ARG A 40 -6.84 16.66 -1.61
CA ARG A 40 -5.69 17.57 -1.53
C ARG A 40 -4.40 16.86 -1.94
N THR A 41 -4.21 15.65 -1.48
CA THR A 41 -3.04 14.81 -1.83
C THR A 41 -3.06 14.45 -3.31
N ALA A 42 -4.21 14.04 -3.83
CA ALA A 42 -4.38 13.70 -5.24
C ALA A 42 -4.12 14.90 -6.17
N ARG A 43 -4.64 16.10 -5.84
CA ARG A 43 -4.35 17.31 -6.59
C ARG A 43 -2.86 17.64 -6.63
N ARG A 44 -2.17 17.47 -5.51
CA ARG A 44 -0.72 17.69 -5.42
C ARG A 44 0.05 16.69 -6.27
N PHE A 45 -0.35 15.42 -6.23
CA PHE A 45 0.23 14.36 -7.06
C PHE A 45 0.07 14.66 -8.55
N LEU A 46 -1.14 14.96 -9.01
CA LEU A 46 -1.42 15.32 -10.41
C LEU A 46 -0.69 16.58 -10.85
N SER A 47 -0.59 17.60 -10.01
CA SER A 47 0.18 18.80 -10.30
C SER A 47 1.67 18.50 -10.46
N LYS A 48 2.26 17.70 -9.56
CA LYS A 48 3.67 17.28 -9.65
C LYS A 48 3.96 16.41 -10.87
N SER A 49 2.97 15.67 -11.37
CA SER A 49 3.11 14.88 -12.61
C SER A 49 3.19 15.72 -13.88
N GLY A 50 2.97 17.01 -13.79
CA GLY A 50 2.90 17.87 -14.97
C GLY A 50 1.59 17.72 -15.77
N HIS A 51 0.47 17.42 -15.10
CA HIS A 51 -0.83 17.27 -15.75
C HIS A 51 -1.14 18.49 -16.64
N PRO A 52 -1.49 18.29 -17.94
CA PRO A 52 -1.54 19.38 -18.94
C PRO A 52 -2.72 20.33 -18.77
N GLY A 53 -3.76 19.92 -18.03
CA GLY A 53 -4.95 20.75 -17.78
C GLY A 53 -4.93 21.39 -16.39
N PRO A 54 -5.78 22.42 -16.19
CA PRO A 54 -5.94 23.04 -14.88
C PRO A 54 -6.47 22.01 -13.86
N ILE A 55 -5.77 21.83 -12.77
CA ILE A 55 -6.13 20.83 -11.73
C ILE A 55 -7.49 21.15 -11.08
N ASN A 56 -7.88 22.42 -11.04
CA ASN A 56 -9.18 22.86 -10.50
C ASN A 56 -10.39 22.52 -11.40
N GLU A 57 -10.17 22.15 -12.66
CA GLU A 57 -11.21 21.69 -13.58
C GLU A 57 -11.41 20.17 -13.56
N LEU A 58 -10.52 19.43 -12.89
CA LEU A 58 -10.66 18.00 -12.70
C LEU A 58 -11.75 17.69 -11.67
N LEU A 59 -12.48 16.60 -11.90
CA LEU A 59 -13.52 16.13 -11.00
C LEU A 59 -12.91 15.12 -10.01
N PHE A 60 -13.20 15.31 -8.73
CA PHE A 60 -12.73 14.42 -7.67
C PHE A 60 -13.91 13.89 -6.87
N TYR A 61 -13.94 12.60 -6.67
CA TYR A 61 -14.89 11.89 -5.82
C TYR A 61 -14.09 11.26 -4.67
N GLU A 62 -14.42 11.64 -3.44
CA GLU A 62 -13.71 11.13 -2.28
C GLU A 62 -14.25 9.77 -1.87
N LEU A 63 -13.35 8.82 -1.66
CA LEU A 63 -13.64 7.47 -1.16
C LEU A 63 -12.53 7.09 -0.18
N ASN A 64 -12.82 7.13 1.10
CA ASN A 64 -11.89 6.81 2.18
C ASN A 64 -12.49 5.82 3.18
N GLU A 65 -11.77 5.50 4.26
CA GLU A 65 -12.21 4.54 5.28
C GLU A 65 -13.49 4.94 6.03
N HIS A 66 -13.89 6.21 5.94
CA HIS A 66 -15.10 6.74 6.57
C HIS A 66 -16.31 6.75 5.63
N THR A 67 -16.10 6.49 4.34
CA THR A 67 -17.18 6.48 3.34
C THR A 67 -18.07 5.25 3.57
N PRO A 68 -19.38 5.45 3.85
CA PRO A 68 -20.30 4.33 4.03
C PRO A 68 -20.41 3.47 2.76
N GLU A 69 -20.50 2.15 2.91
CA GLU A 69 -20.68 1.25 1.76
C GLU A 69 -21.94 1.57 0.93
N THR A 70 -22.95 2.16 1.57
CA THR A 70 -24.20 2.61 0.91
C THR A 70 -24.00 3.75 -0.09
N GLU A 71 -22.89 4.49 0.00
CA GLU A 71 -22.57 5.59 -0.90
C GLU A 71 -21.80 5.13 -2.16
N ILE A 72 -21.15 3.96 -2.12
CA ILE A 72 -20.36 3.44 -3.24
C ILE A 72 -21.17 3.33 -4.54
N PRO A 73 -22.44 2.87 -4.53
CA PRO A 73 -23.26 2.82 -5.74
C PRO A 73 -23.47 4.18 -6.43
N SER A 74 -23.38 5.29 -5.69
CA SER A 74 -23.51 6.64 -6.26
C SER A 74 -22.39 7.00 -7.24
N LEU A 75 -21.28 6.29 -7.20
CA LEU A 75 -20.17 6.47 -8.15
C LEU A 75 -20.45 5.87 -9.53
N LEU A 76 -21.43 4.95 -9.65
CA LEU A 76 -21.70 4.25 -10.90
C LEU A 76 -22.04 5.13 -12.10
N PRO A 77 -22.87 6.19 -11.97
CA PRO A 77 -23.14 7.09 -13.10
C PRO A 77 -21.84 7.72 -13.65
N HIS A 78 -20.90 8.08 -12.78
CA HIS A 78 -19.63 8.67 -13.18
C HIS A 78 -18.76 7.65 -13.92
N LEU A 79 -18.67 6.41 -13.45
CA LEU A 79 -17.94 5.33 -14.11
C LEU A 79 -18.49 4.98 -15.51
N LYS A 80 -19.76 5.25 -15.77
CA LYS A 80 -20.41 4.99 -17.08
C LYS A 80 -20.25 6.14 -18.06
N THR A 81 -19.83 7.32 -17.63
CA THR A 81 -19.77 8.53 -18.44
C THR A 81 -18.47 8.64 -19.23
N CYS A 82 -17.34 8.47 -18.56
CA CYS A 82 -15.99 8.58 -19.15
C CYS A 82 -14.96 7.79 -18.35
N ASP A 83 -13.74 7.73 -18.86
CA ASP A 83 -12.60 7.11 -18.17
C ASP A 83 -12.38 7.74 -16.80
N THR A 84 -12.19 6.88 -15.79
CA THR A 84 -12.03 7.28 -14.39
C THR A 84 -10.74 6.72 -13.83
N GLY A 85 -9.97 7.55 -13.13
CA GLY A 85 -8.78 7.13 -12.39
C GLY A 85 -9.11 6.86 -10.94
N VAL A 86 -8.59 5.77 -10.38
CA VAL A 86 -8.52 5.55 -8.92
C VAL A 86 -7.09 5.78 -8.48
N ILE A 87 -6.88 6.66 -7.51
CA ILE A 87 -5.55 6.99 -6.95
C ILE A 87 -5.61 6.78 -5.43
N SER A 88 -4.74 5.92 -4.91
CA SER A 88 -4.55 5.73 -3.46
C SER A 88 -3.55 6.74 -2.87
N GLU A 89 -3.47 6.81 -1.54
CA GLU A 89 -2.51 7.68 -0.86
C GLU A 89 -1.05 7.29 -1.15
N ALA A 90 -0.77 5.99 -1.32
CA ALA A 90 0.56 5.49 -1.66
C ALA A 90 0.49 4.12 -2.36
N GLY A 91 1.37 3.89 -3.34
CA GLY A 91 1.48 2.59 -4.02
C GLY A 91 0.32 2.28 -4.95
N VAL A 92 -0.07 1.01 -5.02
CA VAL A 92 -1.08 0.51 -5.96
C VAL A 92 -2.49 0.52 -5.37
N PRO A 93 -3.49 1.11 -6.06
CA PRO A 93 -4.87 1.13 -5.60
C PRO A 93 -5.49 -0.27 -5.50
N GLY A 94 -6.44 -0.43 -4.58
CA GLY A 94 -7.16 -1.69 -4.35
C GLY A 94 -6.44 -2.67 -3.44
N VAL A 95 -5.27 -2.31 -2.92
CA VAL A 95 -4.49 -3.11 -1.96
C VAL A 95 -4.31 -2.32 -0.67
N ALA A 96 -4.98 -2.76 0.38
CA ALA A 96 -5.03 -2.08 1.69
C ALA A 96 -5.65 -0.66 1.65
N ASP A 97 -6.51 -0.41 0.67
CA ASP A 97 -7.24 0.84 0.49
C ASP A 97 -8.71 0.61 0.09
N PRO A 98 -9.57 1.62 0.15
CA PRO A 98 -10.99 1.48 -0.18
C PRO A 98 -11.28 1.30 -1.68
N GLY A 99 -10.31 1.48 -2.56
CA GLY A 99 -10.45 1.37 -4.03
C GLY A 99 -10.99 0.01 -4.49
N ALA A 100 -10.76 -1.06 -3.71
CA ALA A 100 -11.30 -2.38 -3.99
C ALA A 100 -12.85 -2.39 -4.11
N ALA A 101 -13.55 -1.51 -3.41
CA ALA A 101 -15.00 -1.40 -3.48
C ALA A 101 -15.47 -0.88 -4.84
N VAL A 102 -14.76 0.10 -5.40
CA VAL A 102 -15.03 0.65 -6.75
C VAL A 102 -14.73 -0.38 -7.82
N VAL A 103 -13.66 -1.16 -7.66
CA VAL A 103 -13.34 -2.28 -8.56
C VAL A 103 -14.46 -3.30 -8.60
N ARG A 104 -15.01 -3.68 -7.44
CA ARG A 104 -16.19 -4.57 -7.38
C ARG A 104 -17.41 -3.97 -8.09
N LEU A 105 -17.66 -2.67 -7.88
CA LEU A 105 -18.76 -1.96 -8.54
C LEU A 105 -18.57 -1.95 -10.07
N ALA A 106 -17.37 -1.71 -10.55
CA ALA A 106 -17.04 -1.72 -11.97
C ALA A 106 -17.27 -3.09 -12.60
N HIS A 107 -16.76 -4.16 -11.99
CA HIS A 107 -16.98 -5.53 -12.47
C HIS A 107 -18.44 -5.93 -12.47
N ALA A 108 -19.21 -5.61 -11.44
CA ALA A 108 -20.63 -5.89 -11.36
C ALA A 108 -21.45 -5.20 -12.46
N ASN A 109 -20.90 -4.16 -13.09
CA ASN A 109 -21.57 -3.38 -14.15
C ASN A 109 -20.89 -3.52 -15.52
N GLY A 110 -19.99 -4.47 -15.72
CA GLY A 110 -19.33 -4.72 -17.00
C GLY A 110 -18.37 -3.62 -17.44
N ILE A 111 -17.91 -2.78 -16.52
CA ILE A 111 -16.92 -1.71 -16.80
C ILE A 111 -15.54 -2.32 -16.77
N LYS A 112 -14.75 -2.06 -17.81
CA LYS A 112 -13.36 -2.54 -17.89
C LYS A 112 -12.52 -1.92 -16.78
N VAL A 113 -11.80 -2.75 -16.05
CA VAL A 113 -10.79 -2.33 -15.06
C VAL A 113 -9.40 -2.53 -15.65
N ALA A 114 -8.56 -1.50 -15.59
CA ALA A 114 -7.21 -1.50 -16.11
C ALA A 114 -6.20 -1.10 -15.01
N PRO A 115 -5.53 -2.07 -14.37
CA PRO A 115 -4.46 -1.77 -13.44
C PRO A 115 -3.24 -1.26 -14.21
N LEU A 116 -2.66 -0.16 -13.74
CA LEU A 116 -1.44 0.39 -14.31
C LEU A 116 -0.22 -0.05 -13.49
N VAL A 117 0.92 -0.17 -14.18
CA VAL A 117 2.19 -0.60 -13.58
C VAL A 117 2.72 0.50 -12.65
N GLY A 118 3.12 0.13 -11.44
CA GLY A 118 3.72 1.07 -10.50
C GLY A 118 4.22 0.41 -9.22
N PRO A 119 4.75 1.20 -8.28
CA PRO A 119 5.40 0.69 -7.09
C PRO A 119 4.38 0.08 -6.12
N SER A 120 4.78 -1.05 -5.52
CA SER A 120 4.05 -1.69 -4.41
C SER A 120 5.02 -1.95 -3.28
N SER A 121 4.83 -1.27 -2.15
CA SER A 121 5.69 -1.44 -0.98
C SER A 121 5.73 -2.90 -0.49
N ILE A 122 4.60 -3.60 -0.57
CA ILE A 122 4.47 -5.01 -0.15
C ILE A 122 5.34 -5.92 -1.03
N LEU A 123 5.23 -5.80 -2.36
CA LEU A 123 6.00 -6.63 -3.28
C LEU A 123 7.48 -6.24 -3.31
N MET A 124 7.81 -4.94 -3.25
CA MET A 124 9.20 -4.48 -3.20
C MET A 124 9.90 -4.95 -1.93
N ALA A 125 9.22 -4.88 -0.78
CA ALA A 125 9.74 -5.42 0.47
C ALA A 125 9.98 -6.94 0.38
N LEU A 126 9.04 -7.69 -0.20
CA LEU A 126 9.18 -9.13 -0.40
C LEU A 126 10.34 -9.48 -1.34
N MET A 127 10.45 -8.80 -2.47
CA MET A 127 11.55 -8.99 -3.45
C MET A 127 12.92 -8.80 -2.81
N ALA A 128 13.08 -7.79 -1.95
CA ALA A 128 14.35 -7.46 -1.33
C ALA A 128 14.61 -8.21 -0.01
N SER A 129 13.64 -8.97 0.51
CA SER A 129 13.73 -9.64 1.81
C SER A 129 14.62 -10.89 1.81
N GLY A 130 14.71 -11.59 0.69
CA GLY A 130 15.30 -12.93 0.61
C GLY A 130 14.46 -14.03 1.28
N LEU A 131 13.23 -13.73 1.73
CA LEU A 131 12.28 -14.69 2.28
C LEU A 131 11.50 -15.41 1.17
N ASN A 132 10.61 -16.34 1.55
CA ASN A 132 9.85 -17.11 0.57
C ASN A 132 8.87 -16.24 -0.22
N GLY A 133 9.17 -15.99 -1.50
CA GLY A 133 8.33 -15.24 -2.43
C GLY A 133 7.30 -16.08 -3.18
N GLN A 134 7.32 -17.43 -3.08
CA GLN A 134 6.32 -18.30 -3.73
C GLN A 134 5.06 -18.47 -2.90
N SER A 135 5.18 -18.38 -1.58
CA SER A 135 4.03 -18.41 -0.66
C SER A 135 4.19 -17.26 0.34
N PHE A 136 3.28 -16.32 0.29
CA PHE A 136 3.23 -15.20 1.22
C PHE A 136 1.79 -14.76 1.48
N ALA A 137 1.57 -14.17 2.64
CA ALA A 137 0.28 -13.59 3.00
C ALA A 137 0.46 -12.16 3.50
N PHE A 138 -0.29 -11.24 2.92
CA PHE A 138 -0.43 -9.90 3.44
C PHE A 138 -1.56 -9.87 4.47
N ASN A 139 -1.25 -9.47 5.68
CA ASN A 139 -2.15 -9.49 6.84
C ASN A 139 -2.67 -8.09 7.21
N GLY A 140 -2.35 -7.05 6.43
CA GLY A 140 -2.77 -5.68 6.69
C GLY A 140 -2.18 -5.12 7.99
N TYR A 141 -2.99 -4.32 8.68
CA TYR A 141 -2.66 -3.78 10.00
C TYR A 141 -2.92 -4.82 11.10
N LEU A 142 -2.03 -4.88 12.08
CA LEU A 142 -2.23 -5.71 13.25
C LEU A 142 -3.08 -4.97 14.32
N PRO A 143 -3.68 -5.68 15.29
CA PRO A 143 -4.51 -5.06 16.33
C PRO A 143 -3.80 -3.93 17.08
N VAL A 144 -4.54 -2.86 17.37
CA VAL A 144 -4.01 -1.68 18.07
C VAL A 144 -3.67 -2.00 19.52
N LYS A 145 -4.49 -2.82 20.20
CA LYS A 145 -4.25 -3.23 21.59
C LYS A 145 -3.07 -4.20 21.67
N GLN A 146 -2.13 -3.89 22.55
CA GLN A 146 -0.86 -4.62 22.65
C GLN A 146 -1.03 -6.14 22.84
N ASN A 147 -1.88 -6.56 23.75
CA ASN A 147 -2.09 -7.99 24.02
C ASN A 147 -2.60 -8.73 22.77
N GLU A 148 -3.64 -8.18 22.12
CA GLU A 148 -4.21 -8.74 20.90
C GLU A 148 -3.17 -8.75 19.76
N ARG A 149 -2.36 -7.69 19.63
CA ARG A 149 -1.28 -7.59 18.66
C ARG A 149 -0.21 -8.64 18.88
N MET A 150 0.25 -8.82 20.12
CA MET A 150 1.25 -9.85 20.45
C MET A 150 0.71 -11.27 20.20
N GLU A 151 -0.55 -11.55 20.51
CA GLU A 151 -1.20 -12.81 20.18
C GLU A 151 -1.25 -13.05 18.67
N ARG A 152 -1.61 -12.01 17.90
CA ARG A 152 -1.62 -12.09 16.43
C ARG A 152 -0.23 -12.35 15.86
N ILE A 153 0.80 -11.66 16.36
CA ILE A 153 2.20 -11.89 15.94
C ILE A 153 2.63 -13.34 16.19
N ARG A 154 2.36 -13.88 17.38
CA ARG A 154 2.65 -15.30 17.69
C ARG A 154 1.89 -16.27 16.78
N ALA A 155 0.64 -15.95 16.43
CA ALA A 155 -0.14 -16.76 15.51
C ALA A 155 0.46 -16.74 14.09
N LEU A 156 0.90 -15.58 13.61
CA LEU A 156 1.58 -15.44 12.31
C LEU A 156 2.93 -16.17 12.31
N GLU A 157 3.69 -16.05 13.39
CA GLU A 157 4.96 -16.77 13.53
C GLU A 157 4.77 -18.30 13.49
N ARG A 158 3.75 -18.86 14.15
CA ARG A 158 3.44 -20.31 14.08
C ARG A 158 2.94 -20.73 12.70
N ARG A 159 2.15 -19.88 12.04
CA ARG A 159 1.61 -20.12 10.70
C ARG A 159 2.72 -20.21 9.65
N SER A 160 3.73 -19.37 9.78
CA SER A 160 4.81 -19.25 8.80
C SER A 160 5.50 -20.58 8.47
N PRO A 161 6.06 -21.36 9.39
CA PRO A 161 6.67 -22.66 9.08
C PRO A 161 5.63 -23.73 8.73
N ALA A 162 4.42 -23.69 9.33
CA ALA A 162 3.36 -24.66 9.06
C ALA A 162 2.90 -24.61 7.60
N GLU A 163 2.81 -23.43 7.02
CA GLU A 163 2.38 -23.20 5.64
C GLU A 163 3.55 -22.89 4.71
N ARG A 164 4.78 -22.87 5.21
CA ARG A 164 5.98 -22.39 4.47
C ARG A 164 5.77 -21.04 3.83
N GLN A 165 5.20 -20.10 4.59
CA GLN A 165 4.65 -18.85 4.07
C GLN A 165 5.25 -17.63 4.76
N THR A 166 5.72 -16.65 3.99
CA THR A 166 6.13 -15.35 4.51
C THR A 166 4.89 -14.56 4.96
N GLN A 167 4.90 -14.07 6.19
CA GLN A 167 3.83 -13.23 6.74
C GLN A 167 4.19 -11.75 6.62
N ILE A 168 3.42 -11.00 5.86
CA ILE A 168 3.65 -9.56 5.60
C ILE A 168 2.57 -8.76 6.33
N PHE A 169 2.97 -7.68 7.00
CA PHE A 169 2.05 -6.76 7.66
C PHE A 169 2.63 -5.36 7.74
N ILE A 170 1.77 -4.39 7.98
CA ILE A 170 2.12 -2.97 8.07
C ILE A 170 1.60 -2.37 9.36
N GLU A 171 2.14 -1.19 9.69
CA GLU A 171 1.66 -0.36 10.78
C GLU A 171 1.72 1.11 10.38
N THR A 172 1.00 1.95 11.09
CA THR A 172 1.13 3.40 10.92
C THR A 172 2.53 3.86 11.35
N PRO A 173 3.13 4.86 10.65
CA PRO A 173 4.50 5.28 10.93
C PRO A 173 4.78 5.67 12.39
N TYR A 174 3.75 6.15 13.10
CA TYR A 174 3.86 6.55 14.51
C TYR A 174 3.95 5.38 15.49
N ARG A 175 3.50 4.17 15.08
CA ARG A 175 3.47 2.97 15.91
C ARG A 175 4.50 1.91 15.50
N ASN A 176 5.30 2.16 14.46
CA ASN A 176 6.30 1.20 13.97
C ASN A 176 7.28 0.74 15.06
N MET A 177 7.78 1.66 15.89
CA MET A 177 8.68 1.29 16.99
C MET A 177 8.00 0.42 18.04
N GLN A 178 6.72 0.69 18.33
CA GLN A 178 5.96 -0.13 19.28
C GLN A 178 5.70 -1.53 18.72
N LEU A 179 5.35 -1.65 17.44
CA LEU A 179 5.20 -2.92 16.77
C LEU A 179 6.51 -3.73 16.77
N LEU A 180 7.63 -3.08 16.44
CA LEU A 180 8.95 -3.74 16.48
C LEU A 180 9.28 -4.27 17.87
N ASP A 181 9.06 -3.48 18.92
CA ASP A 181 9.27 -3.90 20.30
C ASP A 181 8.43 -5.13 20.67
N ASP A 182 7.15 -5.16 20.26
CA ASP A 182 6.28 -6.31 20.49
C ASP A 182 6.73 -7.57 19.73
N ILE A 183 7.20 -7.43 18.49
CA ILE A 183 7.76 -8.53 17.70
C ILE A 183 8.99 -9.12 18.42
N LEU A 184 9.90 -8.26 18.84
CA LEU A 184 11.13 -8.67 19.53
C LEU A 184 10.85 -9.36 20.87
N LYS A 185 9.77 -8.97 21.58
CA LYS A 185 9.37 -9.59 22.83
C LYS A 185 8.73 -10.97 22.68
N CYS A 186 7.94 -11.17 21.60
CA CYS A 186 7.10 -12.35 21.52
C CYS A 186 7.56 -13.40 20.50
N CYS A 187 8.46 -13.08 19.57
CA CYS A 187 8.97 -14.03 18.60
C CYS A 187 10.22 -14.77 19.09
N ARG A 188 10.43 -15.97 18.53
CA ARG A 188 11.62 -16.81 18.77
C ARG A 188 12.87 -16.12 18.24
N GLN A 189 14.02 -16.47 18.81
CA GLN A 189 15.30 -15.82 18.47
C GLN A 189 15.75 -16.07 17.03
N GLU A 190 15.41 -17.22 16.48
CA GLU A 190 15.79 -17.69 15.14
C GLU A 190 14.85 -17.17 14.04
N THR A 191 13.65 -16.72 14.41
CA THR A 191 12.68 -16.19 13.46
C THR A 191 13.28 -15.02 12.67
N MET A 192 13.16 -15.09 11.35
CA MET A 192 13.65 -14.05 10.46
C MET A 192 12.64 -12.92 10.35
N LEU A 193 13.10 -11.70 10.49
CA LEU A 193 12.33 -10.47 10.34
C LEU A 193 13.00 -9.55 9.32
N THR A 194 12.26 -9.19 8.28
CA THR A 194 12.64 -8.11 7.39
C THR A 194 11.94 -6.84 7.82
N ILE A 195 12.67 -5.75 7.86
CA ILE A 195 12.15 -4.39 8.01
C ILE A 195 12.50 -3.64 6.72
N ALA A 196 11.47 -3.21 5.99
CA ALA A 196 11.60 -2.43 4.77
C ALA A 196 10.96 -1.06 5.01
N ALA A 197 11.77 -0.04 5.14
CA ALA A 197 11.37 1.32 5.49
C ALA A 197 11.81 2.32 4.44
N ASP A 198 11.03 3.40 4.24
CA ASP A 198 11.25 4.47 3.25
C ASP A 198 11.55 3.93 1.84
N ILE A 199 10.81 2.88 1.43
CA ILE A 199 11.01 2.21 0.13
C ILE A 199 10.89 3.24 -1.00
N THR A 200 11.86 3.26 -1.92
CA THR A 200 12.08 4.26 -2.97
C THR A 200 12.51 5.64 -2.47
N GLY A 201 12.60 5.86 -1.19
CA GLY A 201 13.02 7.14 -0.62
C GLY A 201 14.55 7.27 -0.49
N ALA A 202 14.99 8.49 -0.19
CA ALA A 202 16.41 8.79 -0.03
C ALA A 202 17.07 8.04 1.15
N ASN A 203 16.27 7.62 2.14
CA ASN A 203 16.75 6.88 3.31
C ASN A 203 16.21 5.44 3.29
N GLU A 204 16.05 4.86 2.10
CA GLU A 204 15.59 3.48 1.95
C GLU A 204 16.43 2.53 2.82
N PHE A 205 15.72 1.72 3.60
CA PHE A 205 16.33 0.75 4.49
C PHE A 205 15.59 -0.58 4.38
N ILE A 206 16.22 -1.59 3.79
CA ILE A 206 15.64 -2.93 3.66
C ILE A 206 16.65 -3.94 4.20
N VAL A 207 16.37 -4.54 5.35
CA VAL A 207 17.30 -5.47 6.02
C VAL A 207 16.54 -6.64 6.62
N THR A 208 17.05 -7.83 6.38
CA THR A 208 16.58 -9.10 6.97
C THR A 208 17.58 -9.62 7.99
N ARG A 209 17.12 -9.88 9.20
CA ARG A 209 17.91 -10.43 10.30
C ARG A 209 17.06 -11.36 11.16
N SER A 210 17.71 -12.24 11.92
CA SER A 210 17.02 -12.96 12.99
C SER A 210 16.61 -11.99 14.11
N ILE A 211 15.58 -12.38 14.88
CA ILE A 211 15.13 -11.61 16.06
C ILE A 211 16.30 -11.38 17.03
N LYS A 212 17.16 -12.40 17.22
CA LYS A 212 18.37 -12.27 18.04
C LYS A 212 19.30 -11.15 17.57
N GLN A 213 19.50 -11.04 16.25
CA GLN A 213 20.36 -10.01 15.67
C GLN A 213 19.73 -8.61 15.77
N TRP A 214 18.41 -8.50 15.58
CA TRP A 214 17.70 -7.22 15.71
C TRP A 214 17.78 -6.62 17.11
N ARG A 215 17.78 -7.45 18.17
CA ARG A 215 17.91 -6.97 19.56
C ARG A 215 19.19 -6.18 19.82
N ASN A 216 20.24 -6.41 19.04
CA ASN A 216 21.53 -5.73 19.21
C ASN A 216 21.67 -4.43 18.40
N ASN A 217 20.83 -4.24 17.37
CA ASN A 217 20.94 -3.07 16.50
C ASN A 217 19.57 -2.72 15.89
N LEU A 218 18.84 -1.84 16.55
CA LEU A 218 17.51 -1.42 16.16
C LEU A 218 17.54 -0.24 15.21
N PRO A 219 16.74 -0.24 14.13
CA PRO A 219 16.59 0.92 13.27
C PRO A 219 15.69 1.97 13.93
N ALA A 220 15.89 3.24 13.57
CA ALA A 220 14.99 4.32 13.94
C ALA A 220 13.84 4.38 12.92
N LEU A 221 12.64 3.90 13.29
CA LEU A 221 11.47 3.83 12.40
C LEU A 221 10.40 4.87 12.73
N ASN A 222 10.69 5.83 13.61
CA ASN A 222 9.70 6.80 14.04
C ASN A 222 9.28 7.71 12.88
N LYS A 223 7.99 7.74 12.57
CA LYS A 223 7.37 8.49 11.46
C LYS A 223 7.85 8.08 10.05
N ILE A 224 8.46 6.92 9.90
CA ILE A 224 8.91 6.40 8.60
C ILE A 224 7.94 5.29 8.18
N PRO A 225 7.35 5.34 6.96
CA PRO A 225 6.55 4.23 6.44
C PRO A 225 7.39 2.95 6.37
N ALA A 226 6.84 1.85 6.87
CA ALA A 226 7.56 0.58 6.90
C ALA A 226 6.65 -0.62 6.65
N VAL A 227 7.21 -1.65 6.03
CA VAL A 227 6.62 -2.98 5.84
C VAL A 227 7.46 -3.98 6.62
N PHE A 228 6.78 -4.88 7.32
CA PHE A 228 7.40 -5.94 8.13
C PHE A 228 7.09 -7.30 7.51
N LEU A 229 8.10 -8.15 7.37
CA LEU A 229 7.96 -9.51 6.86
C LEU A 229 8.56 -10.48 7.86
N LEU A 230 7.79 -11.51 8.21
CA LEU A 230 8.15 -12.50 9.21
C LEU A 230 8.18 -13.89 8.58
N GLN A 231 9.27 -14.64 8.86
CA GLN A 231 9.39 -16.04 8.50
C GLN A 231 9.98 -16.82 9.67
N GLY A 232 9.20 -17.76 10.21
CA GLY A 232 9.57 -18.62 11.32
C GLY A 232 10.19 -19.95 10.92
#